data_5b51432fe528658550cf1533f4e76f8c
#
_entry.id   5b51432fe528658550cf1533f4e76f8c
#
_cell.length_a   1.000
_cell.length_b   1.000
_cell.length_c   1.000
_cell.angle_alpha   90.00
_cell.angle_beta   90.00
_cell.angle_gamma   90.00
#
_symmetry.space_group_name_H-M   'P 1'
#
loop_
_entity.id
_entity.type
_entity.pdbx_description
1 polymer ?
#
loop_
_entity_poly.entity_id
_entity_poly.type
_entity_poly.pdbx_seq_one_letter_code
_entity_poly.pdbx_strand_id
1 'polypeptide(L)'
;EADNGEYLLLQNLQRTGWGIGYMSHGLLIYRIDYQRSNVGLDYRMNQTQNRPEVTVLPADGVILNGYLIGKSHTTQEYYESQWADPFPGYKQVTKLLEAKLNNTTLTNLLYNIKETDDGVITFDYLKDYATGIDQTLADKETEKNQSIFSLDGRYLGNDASKLTKGIYIIGKKKVVIK
;
A
#
# COMPACT_ATOMS: atom_id res chain seq x y z
N GLU A 1 -2.82 -11.72 -8.61
CA GLU A 1 -2.84 -12.05 -10.04
C GLU A 1 -4.24 -11.79 -10.61
N ALA A 2 -4.30 -11.32 -11.85
CA ALA A 2 -5.54 -11.30 -12.60
C ALA A 2 -5.65 -12.59 -13.43
N ASP A 3 -6.87 -13.05 -13.71
CA ASP A 3 -7.13 -14.30 -14.46
C ASP A 3 -6.48 -14.35 -15.86
N ASN A 4 -6.00 -13.22 -16.35
CA ASN A 4 -5.37 -13.07 -17.66
C ASN A 4 -3.83 -13.08 -17.64
N GLY A 5 -3.20 -13.50 -16.53
CA GLY A 5 -1.75 -13.54 -16.37
C GLY A 5 -1.08 -12.19 -16.11
N GLU A 6 -1.85 -11.15 -15.81
CA GLU A 6 -1.31 -9.89 -15.31
C GLU A 6 -1.13 -9.93 -13.79
N TYR A 7 -0.05 -9.34 -13.30
CA TYR A 7 0.23 -9.27 -11.87
C TYR A 7 1.10 -8.08 -11.52
N LEU A 8 1.16 -7.75 -10.24
CA LEU A 8 2.10 -6.80 -9.67
C LEU A 8 3.29 -7.57 -9.09
N LEU A 9 4.48 -7.12 -9.44
CA LEU A 9 5.74 -7.58 -8.87
C LEU A 9 6.28 -6.49 -7.94
N LEU A 10 6.55 -6.84 -6.69
CA LEU A 10 7.08 -5.96 -5.67
C LEU A 10 8.56 -6.28 -5.45
N GLN A 11 9.41 -5.26 -5.53
CA GLN A 11 10.86 -5.38 -5.32
C GLN A 11 11.27 -4.44 -4.18
N ASN A 12 11.92 -4.99 -3.16
CA ASN A 12 12.66 -4.18 -2.21
C ASN A 12 13.98 -3.74 -2.89
N LEU A 13 14.02 -2.48 -3.33
CA LEU A 13 15.15 -1.88 -4.01
C LEU A 13 16.04 -1.18 -3.00
N GLN A 14 17.28 -1.67 -2.85
CA GLN A 14 18.26 -1.07 -1.94
C GLN A 14 19.55 -0.71 -2.66
N ARG A 15 20.19 0.38 -2.21
CA ARG A 15 21.46 0.86 -2.78
C ARG A 15 22.67 0.15 -2.18
N THR A 16 22.61 -1.17 -2.10
CA THR A 16 23.66 -2.03 -1.54
C THR A 16 24.00 -3.17 -2.50
N GLY A 17 25.20 -3.71 -2.40
CA GLY A 17 25.65 -4.81 -3.26
C GLY A 17 25.51 -4.46 -4.75
N TRP A 18 24.77 -5.28 -5.50
CA TRP A 18 24.48 -5.05 -6.93
C TRP A 18 23.62 -3.81 -7.18
N GLY A 19 22.89 -3.35 -6.17
CA GLY A 19 22.01 -2.18 -6.25
C GLY A 19 22.69 -0.84 -6.05
N ILE A 20 24.02 -0.79 -5.80
CA ILE A 20 24.73 0.47 -5.50
C ILE A 20 24.59 1.54 -6.60
N GLY A 21 24.34 1.12 -7.82
CA GLY A 21 24.13 2.02 -8.97
C GLY A 21 22.73 2.57 -9.13
N TYR A 22 21.76 2.12 -8.34
CA TYR A 22 20.40 2.65 -8.41
C TYR A 22 20.35 4.11 -7.92
N MET A 23 19.44 4.88 -8.52
CA MET A 23 19.29 6.30 -8.21
C MET A 23 18.54 6.54 -6.91
N SER A 24 17.65 5.60 -6.51
CA SER A 24 16.81 5.68 -5.34
C SER A 24 16.72 4.33 -4.64
N HIS A 25 15.97 4.26 -3.54
CA HIS A 25 15.69 3.04 -2.78
C HIS A 25 14.25 3.04 -2.29
N GLY A 26 13.74 1.88 -1.85
CA GLY A 26 12.38 1.69 -1.39
C GLY A 26 11.69 0.52 -2.07
N LEU A 27 10.34 0.46 -1.97
CA LEU A 27 9.51 -0.53 -2.65
C LEU A 27 9.24 -0.08 -4.08
N LEU A 28 9.85 -0.74 -5.05
CA LEU A 28 9.54 -0.54 -6.46
C LEU A 28 8.48 -1.54 -6.90
N ILE A 29 7.46 -1.05 -7.61
CA ILE A 29 6.31 -1.85 -8.01
C ILE A 29 6.23 -1.89 -9.52
N TYR A 30 6.13 -3.10 -10.09
CA TYR A 30 5.97 -3.30 -11.51
C TYR A 30 4.60 -3.91 -11.81
N ARG A 31 4.00 -3.48 -12.90
CA ARG A 31 2.94 -4.21 -13.56
C ARG A 31 3.55 -5.10 -14.64
N ILE A 32 3.22 -6.37 -14.60
CA ILE A 32 3.68 -7.38 -15.57
C ILE A 32 2.45 -7.94 -16.30
N ASP A 33 2.49 -7.93 -17.64
CA ASP A 33 1.53 -8.62 -18.50
C ASP A 33 2.22 -9.84 -19.10
N TYR A 34 2.19 -10.96 -18.37
CA TYR A 34 2.94 -12.16 -18.73
C TYR A 34 2.39 -12.88 -19.95
N GLN A 35 1.09 -12.85 -20.20
CA GLN A 35 0.48 -13.56 -21.35
C GLN A 35 0.86 -12.96 -22.70
N ARG A 36 1.14 -11.67 -22.73
CA ARG A 36 1.62 -11.01 -23.95
C ARG A 36 3.13 -10.93 -24.02
N SER A 37 3.78 -11.20 -22.93
CA SER A 37 5.21 -11.12 -22.87
C SER A 37 5.79 -12.39 -23.50
N ASN A 38 6.34 -12.26 -24.69
CA ASN A 38 7.40 -13.16 -25.12
C ASN A 38 8.66 -12.87 -24.27
N VAL A 39 8.47 -12.70 -22.96
CA VAL A 39 9.55 -12.44 -22.01
C VAL A 39 10.57 -13.56 -22.12
N GLY A 40 11.72 -13.26 -22.63
CA GLY A 40 12.83 -14.19 -22.79
C GLY A 40 12.91 -14.92 -24.13
N LEU A 41 11.93 -14.83 -25.02
CA LEU A 41 11.94 -15.49 -26.33
C LEU A 41 12.03 -14.52 -27.52
N ASP A 42 11.67 -13.26 -27.31
CA ASP A 42 11.70 -12.24 -28.35
C ASP A 42 12.22 -10.91 -27.77
N TYR A 43 13.15 -10.27 -28.46
CA TYR A 43 13.73 -8.95 -28.10
C TYR A 43 12.75 -7.78 -28.25
N ARG A 44 11.43 -8.05 -28.25
CA ARG A 44 10.36 -7.07 -28.54
C ARG A 44 9.57 -6.66 -27.33
N MET A 45 10.14 -6.72 -26.14
CA MET A 45 9.47 -6.28 -24.92
C MET A 45 9.09 -4.80 -24.99
N ASN A 46 7.90 -4.45 -24.53
CA ASN A 46 7.36 -3.09 -24.51
C ASN A 46 7.22 -2.39 -25.89
N GLN A 47 7.09 -3.16 -26.97
CA GLN A 47 6.89 -2.58 -28.31
C GLN A 47 5.42 -2.38 -28.69
N THR A 48 4.49 -2.94 -27.90
CA THR A 48 3.06 -2.73 -28.15
C THR A 48 2.65 -1.35 -27.67
N GLN A 49 2.21 -0.52 -28.61
CA GLN A 49 1.79 0.85 -28.31
C GLN A 49 0.62 0.84 -27.29
N ASN A 50 0.73 1.68 -26.27
CA ASN A 50 -0.24 1.86 -25.17
C ASN A 50 -0.49 0.61 -24.29
N ARG A 51 0.28 -0.47 -24.47
CA ARG A 51 0.17 -1.68 -23.68
C ARG A 51 1.54 -2.31 -23.41
N PRO A 52 2.40 -1.68 -22.61
CA PRO A 52 3.69 -2.25 -22.27
C PRO A 52 3.51 -3.52 -21.44
N GLU A 53 4.33 -4.52 -21.74
CA GLU A 53 4.33 -5.82 -21.05
C GLU A 53 4.93 -5.71 -19.64
N VAL A 54 5.88 -4.81 -19.45
CA VAL A 54 6.51 -4.49 -18.16
C VAL A 54 6.52 -2.99 -17.98
N THR A 55 5.94 -2.50 -16.90
CA THR A 55 5.99 -1.07 -16.57
C THR A 55 6.09 -0.85 -15.07
N VAL A 56 6.79 0.20 -14.67
CA VAL A 56 6.83 0.66 -13.28
C VAL A 56 5.50 1.33 -12.94
N LEU A 57 5.03 1.14 -11.71
CA LEU A 57 3.99 1.96 -11.08
C LEU A 57 4.69 2.92 -10.12
N PRO A 58 5.03 4.12 -10.57
CA PRO A 58 5.80 5.06 -9.78
C PRO A 58 5.00 5.63 -8.61
N ALA A 59 5.67 5.89 -7.50
CA ALA A 59 5.03 6.44 -6.30
C ALA A 59 4.43 7.83 -6.53
N ASP A 60 5.04 8.64 -7.39
CA ASP A 60 4.54 9.97 -7.74
C ASP A 60 3.57 9.99 -8.93
N GLY A 61 3.33 8.84 -9.56
CA GLY A 61 2.44 8.70 -10.72
C GLY A 61 3.04 9.25 -12.03
N VAL A 62 4.33 9.59 -12.09
CA VAL A 62 4.98 10.22 -13.24
C VAL A 62 5.94 9.25 -13.92
N ILE A 63 5.75 9.01 -15.22
CA ILE A 63 6.70 8.27 -16.06
C ILE A 63 7.13 9.19 -17.21
N LEU A 64 8.41 9.54 -17.24
CA LEU A 64 8.99 10.33 -18.33
C LEU A 64 9.76 9.45 -19.30
N ASN A 65 9.63 9.76 -20.60
CA ASN A 65 10.32 9.02 -21.65
C ASN A 65 11.70 9.65 -21.92
N GLY A 66 12.78 8.88 -21.67
CA GLY A 66 14.15 9.34 -21.89
C GLY A 66 14.47 9.84 -23.32
N TYR A 67 13.75 9.35 -24.33
CA TYR A 67 13.91 9.87 -25.73
C TYR A 67 13.34 11.27 -25.94
N LEU A 68 12.58 11.80 -24.98
CA LEU A 68 11.99 13.12 -25.03
C LEU A 68 12.74 14.16 -24.18
N ILE A 69 13.89 13.82 -23.62
CA ILE A 69 14.78 14.76 -22.94
C ILE A 69 15.20 15.87 -23.92
N GLY A 70 15.08 17.13 -23.47
CA GLY A 70 15.33 18.30 -24.29
C GLY A 70 14.21 18.66 -25.27
N LYS A 71 13.10 17.91 -25.28
CA LYS A 71 11.91 18.17 -26.10
C LYS A 71 10.69 18.52 -25.22
N SER A 72 10.27 17.59 -24.37
CA SER A 72 9.10 17.78 -23.48
C SER A 72 9.49 17.98 -22.01
N HIS A 73 10.69 17.59 -21.63
CA HIS A 73 11.23 17.74 -20.27
C HIS A 73 12.76 17.81 -20.31
N THR A 74 13.36 18.27 -19.25
CA THR A 74 14.81 18.37 -19.05
C THR A 74 15.41 17.06 -18.57
N THR A 75 16.74 16.94 -18.65
CA THR A 75 17.49 15.82 -18.04
C THR A 75 17.26 15.75 -16.54
N GLN A 76 17.17 16.91 -15.87
CA GLN A 76 16.92 17.00 -14.44
C GLN A 76 15.55 16.42 -14.07
N GLU A 77 14.49 16.84 -14.74
CA GLU A 77 13.13 16.33 -14.54
C GLU A 77 13.03 14.83 -14.77
N TYR A 78 13.74 14.31 -15.79
CA TYR A 78 13.80 12.88 -16.05
C TYR A 78 14.39 12.09 -14.88
N TYR A 79 15.51 12.53 -14.32
CA TYR A 79 16.13 11.87 -13.18
C TYR A 79 15.32 12.04 -11.88
N GLU A 80 14.72 13.19 -11.66
CA GLU A 80 13.84 13.42 -10.50
C GLU A 80 12.61 12.51 -10.54
N SER A 81 12.03 12.27 -11.70
CA SER A 81 10.95 11.29 -11.89
C SER A 81 11.41 9.89 -11.48
N GLN A 82 12.59 9.43 -11.92
CA GLN A 82 13.09 8.11 -11.54
C GLN A 82 13.43 7.98 -10.04
N TRP A 83 13.90 9.06 -9.41
CA TRP A 83 14.13 9.06 -7.96
C TRP A 83 12.83 8.95 -7.17
N ALA A 84 11.73 9.38 -7.74
CA ALA A 84 10.41 9.38 -7.13
C ALA A 84 9.62 8.08 -7.36
N ASP A 85 10.13 7.13 -8.16
CA ASP A 85 9.46 5.87 -8.47
C ASP A 85 9.22 4.94 -7.25
N PRO A 86 10.19 4.71 -6.34
CA PRO A 86 9.98 3.81 -5.21
C PRO A 86 9.11 4.40 -4.10
N PHE A 87 8.38 3.53 -3.39
CA PHE A 87 7.61 3.84 -2.19
C PHE A 87 8.40 3.52 -0.92
N PRO A 88 8.29 4.28 0.19
CA PRO A 88 7.71 5.62 0.27
C PRO A 88 8.56 6.63 -0.47
N GLY A 89 9.84 6.31 -0.70
CA GLY A 89 10.83 7.00 -1.50
C GLY A 89 10.97 8.50 -1.18
N TYR A 90 11.54 9.20 -2.10
CA TYR A 90 11.81 10.64 -1.99
C TYR A 90 10.54 11.49 -1.75
N LYS A 91 9.40 11.11 -2.35
CA LYS A 91 8.12 11.82 -2.21
C LYS A 91 7.33 11.42 -0.97
N GLN A 92 7.81 10.46 -0.18
CA GLN A 92 7.14 9.94 1.02
C GLN A 92 5.70 9.47 0.75
N VAL A 93 5.50 8.77 -0.35
CA VAL A 93 4.19 8.20 -0.73
C VAL A 93 4.03 6.86 -0.03
N THR A 94 3.12 6.79 0.94
CA THR A 94 2.96 5.63 1.83
C THR A 94 1.82 4.68 1.42
N LYS A 95 1.23 4.87 0.23
CA LYS A 95 0.11 4.05 -0.22
C LYS A 95 0.04 3.93 -1.73
N LEU A 96 -0.39 2.76 -2.22
CA LEU A 96 -0.84 2.53 -3.59
C LEU A 96 -2.31 2.10 -3.54
N LEU A 97 -3.22 3.00 -3.90
CA LEU A 97 -4.66 2.75 -3.79
C LEU A 97 -5.22 1.97 -4.98
N GLU A 98 -4.66 2.21 -6.15
CA GLU A 98 -5.19 1.69 -7.41
C GLU A 98 -4.06 1.28 -8.35
N ALA A 99 -4.23 0.15 -9.02
CA ALA A 99 -3.39 -0.25 -10.14
C ALA A 99 -4.26 -0.71 -11.31
N LYS A 100 -4.11 -0.05 -12.44
CA LYS A 100 -4.82 -0.41 -13.68
C LYS A 100 -4.10 -1.55 -14.38
N LEU A 101 -4.80 -2.67 -14.52
CA LEU A 101 -4.46 -3.75 -15.43
C LEU A 101 -5.28 -3.58 -16.71
N ASN A 102 -5.00 -4.37 -17.75
CA ASN A 102 -5.67 -4.19 -19.05
C ASN A 102 -7.19 -4.37 -18.99
N ASN A 103 -7.65 -5.35 -18.22
CA ASN A 103 -9.08 -5.72 -18.16
C ASN A 103 -9.70 -5.47 -16.79
N THR A 104 -8.93 -5.03 -15.80
CA THR A 104 -9.43 -4.78 -14.45
C THR A 104 -8.63 -3.70 -13.75
N THR A 105 -9.20 -3.12 -12.73
CA THR A 105 -8.53 -2.21 -11.82
C THR A 105 -8.49 -2.85 -10.44
N LEU A 106 -7.30 -3.03 -9.93
CA LEU A 106 -7.09 -3.45 -8.55
C LEU A 106 -7.19 -2.22 -7.64
N THR A 107 -7.91 -2.36 -6.53
CA THR A 107 -8.13 -1.26 -5.57
C THR A 107 -7.70 -1.67 -4.17
N ASN A 108 -7.50 -0.70 -3.28
CA ASN A 108 -7.14 -0.90 -1.87
C ASN A 108 -5.90 -1.79 -1.69
N LEU A 109 -4.88 -1.56 -2.50
CA LEU A 109 -3.75 -2.48 -2.63
C LEU A 109 -2.77 -2.42 -1.46
N LEU A 110 -2.09 -1.28 -1.30
CA LEU A 110 -1.03 -1.15 -0.30
C LEU A 110 -1.23 0.11 0.53
N TYR A 111 -1.03 -0.04 1.84
CA TYR A 111 -1.13 1.03 2.81
C TYR A 111 0.03 0.97 3.79
N ASN A 112 0.28 2.09 4.49
CA ASN A 112 1.31 2.19 5.52
C ASN A 112 2.67 1.69 5.05
N ILE A 113 3.03 1.95 3.79
CA ILE A 113 4.33 1.57 3.25
C ILE A 113 5.40 2.36 4.01
N LYS A 114 6.32 1.64 4.62
CA LYS A 114 7.43 2.19 5.43
C LYS A 114 8.71 1.50 5.06
N GLU A 115 9.79 2.24 5.13
CA GLU A 115 11.15 1.75 5.04
C GLU A 115 11.88 2.08 6.35
N THR A 116 12.60 1.10 6.89
CA THR A 116 13.43 1.28 8.08
C THR A 116 14.85 1.69 7.67
N ASP A 117 15.64 2.18 8.60
CA ASP A 117 17.04 2.62 8.35
C ASP A 117 17.94 1.47 7.87
N ASP A 118 17.58 0.22 8.18
CA ASP A 118 18.27 -1.00 7.73
C ASP A 118 17.70 -1.56 6.42
N GLY A 119 16.79 -0.82 5.75
CA GLY A 119 16.27 -1.14 4.42
C GLY A 119 15.16 -2.19 4.40
N VAL A 120 14.53 -2.47 5.53
CA VAL A 120 13.35 -3.34 5.58
C VAL A 120 12.10 -2.57 5.16
N ILE A 121 11.35 -3.11 4.20
CA ILE A 121 10.09 -2.54 3.75
C ILE A 121 8.93 -3.28 4.42
N THR A 122 8.01 -2.53 4.99
CA THR A 122 6.75 -3.04 5.57
C THR A 122 5.55 -2.34 4.95
N PHE A 123 4.44 -3.03 4.81
CA PHE A 123 3.18 -2.46 4.29
C PHE A 123 1.98 -3.33 4.73
N ASP A 124 0.79 -2.75 4.68
CA ASP A 124 -0.48 -3.44 4.82
C ASP A 124 -1.05 -3.74 3.42
N TYR A 125 -1.53 -4.97 3.19
CA TYR A 125 -2.03 -5.43 1.90
C TYR A 125 -3.52 -5.76 1.99
N LEU A 126 -4.32 -5.26 1.02
CA LEU A 126 -5.77 -5.48 0.88
C LEU A 126 -6.56 -5.23 2.18
N LYS A 127 -6.12 -4.29 3.00
CA LYS A 127 -6.92 -3.86 4.15
C LYS A 127 -8.00 -2.89 3.70
N ASP A 128 -9.26 -3.23 3.98
CA ASP A 128 -10.35 -2.27 3.97
C ASP A 128 -10.15 -1.30 5.14
N TYR A 129 -9.50 -0.20 4.89
CA TYR A 129 -9.59 0.95 5.79
C TYR A 129 -10.97 1.55 5.61
N ALA A 130 -11.95 0.99 6.33
CA ALA A 130 -13.25 1.63 6.48
C ALA A 130 -13.00 3.08 6.90
N THR A 131 -13.43 3.99 6.07
CA THR A 131 -13.27 5.43 6.18
C THR A 131 -13.56 5.91 7.59
N GLY A 132 -12.53 6.41 8.30
CA GLY A 132 -12.74 7.46 9.28
C GLY A 132 -12.67 7.12 10.77
N ILE A 133 -12.23 5.91 11.20
CA ILE A 133 -11.85 5.69 12.60
C ILE A 133 -10.48 5.02 12.62
N ASP A 134 -9.51 5.78 13.06
CA ASP A 134 -8.14 5.33 13.29
C ASP A 134 -8.12 4.10 14.21
N GLN A 135 -7.81 2.91 13.68
CA GLN A 135 -7.65 1.70 14.48
C GLN A 135 -6.38 1.71 15.34
N THR A 136 -5.62 2.80 15.32
CA THR A 136 -4.40 2.96 16.13
C THR A 136 -4.66 3.02 17.64
N LEU A 137 -5.92 3.01 18.08
CA LEU A 137 -6.28 2.92 19.50
C LEU A 137 -6.76 1.52 19.95
N ALA A 138 -6.93 0.56 19.03
CA ALA A 138 -7.46 -0.76 19.39
C ALA A 138 -6.40 -1.76 19.87
N ASP A 139 -5.12 -1.56 19.56
CA ASP A 139 -4.04 -2.52 19.89
C ASP A 139 -3.25 -2.14 21.17
N LYS A 140 -3.63 -1.08 21.88
CA LYS A 140 -3.01 -0.67 23.16
C LYS A 140 -3.89 -0.83 24.40
N GLU A 141 -5.08 -1.36 24.27
CA GLU A 141 -5.92 -1.69 25.44
C GLU A 141 -6.11 -3.20 25.60
N THR A 142 -5.02 -3.92 25.71
CA THR A 142 -5.02 -5.15 26.49
C THR A 142 -5.03 -4.76 27.97
N GLU A 143 -6.18 -5.09 28.61
CA GLU A 143 -6.32 -5.21 30.05
C GLU A 143 -6.13 -3.93 30.89
N LYS A 144 -7.19 -3.14 30.98
CA LYS A 144 -7.61 -2.42 32.19
C LYS A 144 -8.40 -1.14 31.89
N ASN A 145 -9.57 -1.28 31.37
CA ASN A 145 -10.70 -0.36 31.62
C ASN A 145 -11.86 -0.72 30.68
N GLN A 146 -12.58 -1.77 31.02
CA GLN A 146 -13.84 -2.07 30.35
C GLN A 146 -14.90 -1.07 30.81
N SER A 147 -14.92 0.11 30.25
CA SER A 147 -15.97 1.08 30.49
C SER A 147 -17.33 0.48 30.18
N ILE A 148 -18.22 0.54 31.15
CA ILE A 148 -19.56 -0.05 31.10
C ILE A 148 -20.58 1.05 30.93
N PHE A 149 -21.46 0.88 29.95
CA PHE A 149 -22.55 1.79 29.65
C PHE A 149 -23.89 1.05 29.61
N SER A 150 -24.95 1.71 30.04
CA SER A 150 -26.33 1.28 29.79
C SER A 150 -26.69 1.47 28.31
N LEU A 151 -27.80 0.88 27.85
CA LEU A 151 -28.20 1.01 26.42
C LEU A 151 -28.56 2.44 26.01
N ASP A 152 -28.94 3.28 26.94
CA ASP A 152 -29.21 4.72 26.77
C ASP A 152 -27.91 5.58 26.81
N GLY A 153 -26.72 4.94 26.90
CA GLY A 153 -25.42 5.60 26.83
C GLY A 153 -24.90 6.14 28.16
N ARG A 154 -25.56 5.88 29.30
CA ARG A 154 -25.12 6.32 30.61
C ARG A 154 -23.94 5.49 31.10
N TYR A 155 -22.85 6.12 31.52
CA TYR A 155 -21.69 5.46 32.10
C TYR A 155 -21.99 4.87 33.47
N LEU A 156 -21.65 3.61 33.68
CA LEU A 156 -21.93 2.84 34.90
C LEU A 156 -20.67 2.41 35.67
N GLY A 157 -19.49 2.78 35.20
CA GLY A 157 -18.23 2.41 35.82
C GLY A 157 -17.44 1.36 35.01
N ASN A 158 -16.46 0.72 35.66
CA ASN A 158 -15.58 -0.28 35.05
C ASN A 158 -15.67 -1.66 35.71
N ASP A 159 -16.59 -1.86 36.63
CA ASP A 159 -16.72 -3.08 37.45
C ASP A 159 -18.00 -3.84 37.06
N ALA A 160 -17.85 -4.86 36.25
CA ALA A 160 -18.98 -5.69 35.79
C ALA A 160 -19.63 -6.54 36.90
N SER A 161 -18.94 -6.75 38.04
CA SER A 161 -19.48 -7.54 39.15
C SER A 161 -20.63 -6.85 39.88
N LYS A 162 -20.78 -5.54 39.74
CA LYS A 162 -21.82 -4.71 40.34
C LYS A 162 -23.07 -4.54 39.48
N LEU A 163 -23.09 -5.15 38.30
CA LEU A 163 -24.21 -5.03 37.41
C LEU A 163 -25.35 -5.96 37.82
N THR A 164 -26.56 -5.45 37.71
CA THR A 164 -27.79 -6.24 37.83
C THR A 164 -28.12 -6.91 36.53
N LYS A 165 -29.10 -7.85 36.52
CA LYS A 165 -29.60 -8.46 35.30
C LYS A 165 -30.03 -7.39 34.29
N GLY A 166 -29.51 -7.48 33.08
CA GLY A 166 -29.78 -6.47 32.05
C GLY A 166 -28.89 -6.57 30.84
N ILE A 167 -29.01 -5.60 29.93
CA ILE A 167 -28.22 -5.49 28.73
C ILE A 167 -27.34 -4.24 28.87
N TYR A 168 -26.04 -4.41 28.60
CA TYR A 168 -25.02 -3.38 28.78
C TYR A 168 -24.08 -3.32 27.56
N ILE A 169 -23.38 -2.22 27.41
CA ILE A 169 -22.27 -2.07 26.48
C ILE A 169 -20.98 -2.10 27.30
N ILE A 170 -20.18 -3.16 27.13
CA ILE A 170 -18.91 -3.36 27.84
C ILE A 170 -17.80 -3.48 26.81
N GLY A 171 -16.81 -2.59 26.84
CA GLY A 171 -15.71 -2.63 25.89
C GLY A 171 -16.20 -2.59 24.44
N LYS A 172 -17.17 -1.75 24.10
CA LYS A 172 -17.83 -1.61 22.79
C LYS A 172 -18.66 -2.82 22.32
N LYS A 173 -18.87 -3.83 23.18
CA LYS A 173 -19.71 -5.01 22.87
C LYS A 173 -21.00 -5.00 23.67
N LYS A 174 -22.10 -5.45 23.07
CA LYS A 174 -23.38 -5.67 23.76
C LYS A 174 -23.29 -6.97 24.55
N VAL A 175 -23.48 -6.88 25.86
CA VAL A 175 -23.38 -8.00 26.82
C VAL A 175 -24.69 -8.13 27.60
N VAL A 176 -25.17 -9.36 27.75
CA VAL A 176 -26.38 -9.69 28.57
C VAL A 176 -25.91 -10.29 29.88
N ILE A 177 -26.23 -9.65 30.99
CA ILE A 177 -26.05 -10.18 32.35
C ILE A 177 -27.34 -10.89 32.75
N LYS A 178 -27.24 -12.19 33.04
CA LYS A 178 -28.37 -13.06 33.38
C LYS A 178 -28.64 -13.11 34.91
#